data_a3f201be252f9360524c984592a913f6
#
_entry.id   a3f201be252f9360524c984592a913f6
#
_cell.length_a   1.000
_cell.length_b   1.000
_cell.length_c   1.000
_cell.angle_alpha   90.00
_cell.angle_beta   90.00
_cell.angle_gamma   90.00
#
_symmetry.space_group_name_H-M   'P 1'
#
loop_
_entity.id
_entity.type
_entity.pdbx_description
1 polymer ?
#
loop_
_entity_poly.entity_id
_entity_poly.type
_entity_poly.pdbx_seq_one_letter_code
_entity_poly.pdbx_strand_id
1 'polypeptide(L)'
;MVAIMGASGSGKTSLLNILGNRLDVSSKCVVDGKIKCNGVDVKKGDFGKLGAFVMQDDILIETMTPFESFCFAAKLRTSLSPEAIRQKSQNMIERL
;
A
#
# COMPACT_ATOMS: atom_id res chain seq x y z
N MET A 1 -14.59 6.81 5.07
CA MET A 1 -14.31 5.40 4.72
C MET A 1 -15.26 4.99 3.59
N VAL A 2 -14.77 4.30 2.56
CA VAL A 2 -15.58 3.82 1.41
C VAL A 2 -15.46 2.31 1.36
N ALA A 3 -16.59 1.59 1.17
CA ALA A 3 -16.63 0.15 1.00
C ALA A 3 -17.07 -0.19 -0.44
N ILE A 4 -16.33 -1.09 -1.10
CA ILE A 4 -16.64 -1.59 -2.44
C ILE A 4 -17.18 -3.03 -2.28
N MET A 5 -18.45 -3.23 -2.57
CA MET A 5 -19.13 -4.52 -2.44
C MET A 5 -19.58 -5.05 -3.80
N GLY A 6 -19.69 -6.37 -3.91
CA GLY A 6 -20.16 -7.05 -5.12
C GLY A 6 -19.83 -8.53 -5.09
N ALA A 7 -20.46 -9.31 -5.99
CA ALA A 7 -20.23 -10.74 -6.13
C ALA A 7 -18.75 -11.08 -6.42
N SER A 8 -18.37 -12.34 -6.18
CA SER A 8 -17.04 -12.83 -6.61
C SER A 8 -16.90 -12.67 -8.12
N GLY A 9 -15.72 -12.24 -8.58
CA GLY A 9 -15.46 -11.98 -10.01
C GLY A 9 -15.97 -10.64 -10.55
N SER A 10 -16.65 -9.80 -9.75
CA SER A 10 -17.17 -8.49 -10.22
C SER A 10 -16.10 -7.41 -10.46
N GLY A 11 -14.83 -7.72 -10.32
CA GLY A 11 -13.74 -6.80 -10.62
C GLY A 11 -13.31 -5.88 -9.47
N LYS A 12 -13.77 -6.10 -8.22
CA LYS A 12 -13.40 -5.27 -7.06
C LYS A 12 -11.90 -5.14 -6.87
N THR A 13 -11.19 -6.27 -6.87
CA THR A 13 -9.73 -6.30 -6.73
C THR A 13 -9.03 -5.66 -7.93
N SER A 14 -9.58 -5.85 -9.14
CA SER A 14 -9.05 -5.20 -10.35
C SER A 14 -9.17 -3.68 -10.24
N LEU A 15 -10.30 -3.16 -9.78
CA LEU A 15 -10.48 -1.74 -9.54
C LEU A 15 -9.50 -1.21 -8.48
N LEU A 16 -9.33 -1.92 -7.35
CA LEU A 16 -8.37 -1.54 -6.32
C LEU A 16 -6.93 -1.53 -6.85
N ASN A 17 -6.56 -2.52 -7.68
CA ASN A 17 -5.24 -2.57 -8.31
C ASN A 17 -5.02 -1.40 -9.29
N ILE A 18 -6.06 -1.01 -10.04
CA ILE A 18 -6.01 0.18 -10.91
C ILE A 18 -5.78 1.43 -10.06
N LEU A 19 -6.61 1.63 -9.04
CA LEU A 19 -6.51 2.79 -8.15
C LEU A 19 -5.16 2.85 -7.42
N GLY A 20 -4.64 1.68 -7.00
CA GLY A 20 -3.33 1.54 -6.36
C GLY A 20 -2.15 1.61 -7.34
N ASN A 21 -2.41 1.79 -8.64
CA ASN A 21 -1.40 1.79 -9.70
C ASN A 21 -0.51 0.52 -9.71
N ARG A 22 -1.13 -0.63 -9.44
CA ARG A 22 -0.46 -1.94 -9.33
C ARG A 22 -0.76 -2.89 -10.49
N LEU A 23 -1.49 -2.43 -11.50
CA LEU A 23 -1.73 -3.22 -12.70
C LEU A 23 -0.50 -3.17 -13.62
N ASP A 24 0.07 -4.34 -13.88
CA ASP A 24 0.96 -4.53 -15.02
C ASP A 24 0.11 -4.53 -16.29
N VAL A 25 0.16 -3.42 -16.99
CA VAL A 25 -0.48 -3.28 -18.28
C VAL A 25 0.28 -4.17 -19.28
N SER A 26 -0.13 -5.43 -19.37
CA SER A 26 0.33 -6.32 -20.44
C SER A 26 -0.34 -5.91 -21.76
N SER A 27 0.21 -6.34 -22.89
CA SER A 27 -0.32 -6.07 -24.25
C SER A 27 -1.80 -6.49 -24.45
N LYS A 28 -2.40 -7.18 -23.50
CA LYS A 28 -3.79 -7.67 -23.52
C LYS A 28 -4.74 -6.86 -22.63
N CYS A 29 -4.24 -5.92 -21.82
CA CYS A 29 -5.04 -5.14 -20.90
C CYS A 29 -4.81 -3.65 -21.16
N VAL A 30 -5.86 -2.96 -21.58
CA VAL A 30 -5.84 -1.51 -21.76
C VAL A 30 -6.60 -0.88 -20.61
N VAL A 31 -5.94 0.05 -19.92
CA VAL A 31 -6.58 0.87 -18.89
C VAL A 31 -6.70 2.28 -19.42
N ASP A 32 -7.94 2.75 -19.61
CA ASP A 32 -8.24 4.11 -20.01
C ASP A 32 -8.95 4.85 -18.89
N GLY A 33 -8.63 6.11 -18.70
CA GLY A 33 -9.20 6.96 -17.67
C GLY A 33 -8.16 7.77 -16.91
N LYS A 34 -8.64 8.61 -15.98
CA LYS A 34 -7.81 9.46 -15.12
C LYS A 34 -8.13 9.21 -13.65
N ILE A 35 -7.10 9.01 -12.86
CA ILE A 35 -7.21 8.92 -11.40
C ILE A 35 -6.83 10.28 -10.82
N LYS A 36 -7.70 10.85 -9.99
CA LYS A 36 -7.44 12.12 -9.32
C LYS A 36 -7.50 11.96 -7.81
N CYS A 37 -6.57 12.60 -7.12
CA CYS A 37 -6.59 12.74 -5.67
C CYS A 37 -6.71 14.24 -5.33
N ASN A 38 -7.78 14.62 -4.64
CA ASN A 38 -8.09 16.02 -4.33
C ASN A 38 -8.06 16.95 -5.58
N GLY A 39 -8.55 16.46 -6.70
CA GLY A 39 -8.59 17.20 -7.97
C GLY A 39 -7.30 17.18 -8.79
N VAL A 40 -6.21 16.65 -8.26
CA VAL A 40 -4.90 16.55 -8.94
C VAL A 40 -4.74 15.17 -9.58
N ASP A 41 -4.27 15.13 -10.82
CA ASP A 41 -4.03 13.88 -11.55
C ASP A 41 -2.90 13.08 -10.87
N VAL A 42 -3.18 11.82 -10.54
CA VAL A 42 -2.20 10.88 -9.96
C VAL A 42 -1.40 10.24 -11.08
N LYS A 43 -0.09 10.47 -11.09
CA LYS A 43 0.82 9.85 -12.07
C LYS A 43 1.32 8.50 -11.59
N LYS A 44 1.80 7.68 -12.53
CA LYS A 44 2.44 6.40 -12.22
C LYS A 44 3.62 6.64 -11.27
N GLY A 45 3.61 5.95 -10.12
CA GLY A 45 4.63 6.10 -9.07
C GLY A 45 4.27 7.05 -7.92
N ASP A 46 3.25 7.90 -8.05
CA ASP A 46 2.85 8.82 -6.98
C ASP A 46 2.03 8.14 -5.87
N PHE A 47 1.44 6.98 -6.15
CA PHE A 47 0.57 6.30 -5.18
C PHE A 47 1.27 6.03 -3.84
N GLY A 48 2.55 5.63 -3.86
CA GLY A 48 3.32 5.37 -2.65
C GLY A 48 3.47 6.58 -1.71
N LYS A 49 3.27 7.80 -2.22
CA LYS A 49 3.25 9.06 -1.43
C LYS A 49 1.86 9.39 -0.90
N LEU A 50 0.82 8.93 -1.60
CA LEU A 50 -0.58 9.23 -1.31
C LEU A 50 -1.23 8.20 -0.40
N GLY A 51 -0.78 6.95 -0.44
CA GLY A 51 -1.41 5.87 0.29
C GLY A 51 -0.57 4.59 0.34
N ALA A 52 -1.15 3.58 0.96
CA ALA A 52 -0.58 2.24 1.02
C ALA A 52 -1.63 1.23 0.54
N PHE A 53 -1.17 0.16 -0.07
CA PHE A 53 -2.00 -0.96 -0.50
C PHE A 53 -1.80 -2.13 0.47
N VAL A 54 -2.89 -2.59 1.08
CA VAL A 54 -2.88 -3.78 1.92
C VAL A 54 -3.28 -4.97 1.05
N MET A 55 -2.42 -5.97 0.98
CA MET A 55 -2.66 -7.19 0.21
C MET A 55 -3.72 -8.07 0.88
N GLN A 56 -4.33 -8.95 0.12
CA GLN A 56 -5.30 -9.91 0.63
C GLN A 56 -4.62 -11.00 1.46
N ASP A 57 -3.45 -11.46 1.01
CA ASP A 57 -2.63 -12.44 1.72
C ASP A 57 -1.52 -11.75 2.52
N ASP A 58 -1.22 -12.28 3.68
CA ASP A 58 -0.14 -11.80 4.51
C ASP A 58 1.21 -12.11 3.88
N ILE A 59 2.01 -11.07 3.64
CA ILE A 59 3.41 -11.20 3.18
C ILE A 59 4.39 -10.86 4.32
N LEU A 60 3.98 -11.16 5.54
CA LEU A 60 4.83 -10.99 6.70
C LEU A 60 5.83 -12.14 6.81
N ILE A 61 7.02 -11.84 7.28
CA ILE A 61 8.02 -12.86 7.60
C ILE A 61 7.63 -13.47 8.94
N GLU A 62 7.16 -14.73 8.93
CA GLU A 62 6.59 -15.42 10.11
C GLU A 62 7.55 -15.50 11.30
N THR A 63 8.85 -15.46 11.06
CA THR A 63 9.88 -15.52 12.09
C THR A 63 10.18 -14.17 12.75
N MET A 64 9.62 -13.08 12.24
CA MET A 64 9.82 -11.74 12.78
C MET A 64 8.69 -11.37 13.75
N THR A 65 9.06 -10.74 14.84
CA THR A 65 8.10 -10.08 15.73
C THR A 65 7.49 -8.86 15.04
N PRO A 66 6.29 -8.39 15.47
CA PRO A 66 5.70 -7.16 14.93
C PRO A 66 6.65 -5.96 15.01
N PHE A 67 7.38 -5.81 16.10
CA PHE A 67 8.37 -4.75 16.26
C PHE A 67 9.48 -4.80 15.21
N GLU A 68 10.05 -5.98 14.99
CA GLU A 68 11.09 -6.19 13.98
C GLU A 68 10.56 -5.91 12.57
N SER A 69 9.33 -6.34 12.28
CA SER A 69 8.67 -6.09 10.99
C SER A 69 8.47 -4.59 10.74
N PHE A 70 8.03 -3.82 11.74
CA PHE A 70 7.94 -2.37 11.64
C PHE A 70 9.29 -1.70 11.45
N CYS A 71 10.31 -2.11 12.22
CA CYS A 71 11.66 -1.59 12.07
C CYS A 71 12.24 -1.89 10.68
N PHE A 72 12.03 -3.09 10.18
CA PHE A 72 12.48 -3.51 8.85
C PHE A 72 11.80 -2.68 7.74
N ALA A 73 10.47 -2.57 7.79
CA ALA A 73 9.72 -1.76 6.83
C ALA A 73 10.13 -0.28 6.87
N ALA A 74 10.37 0.27 8.06
CA ALA A 74 10.81 1.65 8.23
C ALA A 74 12.21 1.88 7.66
N LYS A 75 13.15 0.94 7.83
CA LYS A 75 14.49 1.01 7.23
C LYS A 75 14.45 1.05 5.71
N LEU A 76 13.55 0.29 5.08
CA LEU A 76 13.41 0.26 3.62
C LEU A 76 12.74 1.51 3.05
N ARG A 77 11.90 2.19 3.83
CA ARG A 77 11.05 3.27 3.34
C ARG A 77 11.47 4.66 3.77
N THR A 78 12.38 4.77 4.71
CA THR A 78 12.77 6.07 5.28
C THR A 78 14.28 6.16 5.46
N SER A 79 14.79 7.39 5.48
CA SER A 79 16.20 7.69 5.79
C SER A 79 16.38 8.12 7.26
N LEU A 80 15.53 7.65 8.16
CA LEU A 80 15.62 7.98 9.58
C LEU A 80 16.79 7.25 10.26
N SER A 81 17.29 7.84 11.35
CA SER A 81 18.30 7.17 12.19
C SER A 81 17.75 5.89 12.82
N PRO A 82 18.61 4.93 13.18
CA PRO A 82 18.18 3.68 13.82
C PRO A 82 17.35 3.91 15.11
N GLU A 83 17.71 4.92 15.90
CA GLU A 83 17.02 5.30 17.12
C GLU A 83 15.61 5.83 16.81
N ALA A 84 15.49 6.71 15.82
CA ALA A 84 14.21 7.27 15.40
C ALA A 84 13.27 6.19 14.82
N ILE A 85 13.82 5.21 14.11
CA ILE A 85 13.06 4.04 13.61
C ILE A 85 12.52 3.23 14.78
N ARG A 86 13.36 2.92 15.77
CA ARG A 86 12.95 2.15 16.95
C ARG A 86 11.82 2.84 17.71
N GLN A 87 11.99 4.12 18.01
CA GLN A 87 11.00 4.91 18.72
C GLN A 87 9.68 5.00 17.96
N LYS A 88 9.72 5.24 16.64
CA LYS A 88 8.53 5.28 15.81
C LYS A 88 7.82 3.93 15.72
N SER A 89 8.57 2.84 15.64
CA SER A 89 8.02 1.48 15.62
C SER A 89 7.36 1.14 16.97
N GLN A 90 7.97 1.50 18.08
CA GLN A 90 7.39 1.32 19.41
C GLN A 90 6.07 2.09 19.56
N ASN A 91 6.07 3.37 19.20
CA ASN A 91 4.87 4.21 19.24
C ASN A 91 3.74 3.67 18.34
N MET A 92 4.09 2.99 17.25
CA MET A 92 3.09 2.38 16.37
C MET A 92 2.42 1.19 17.02
N ILE A 93 3.19 0.33 17.70
CA ILE A 93 2.68 -0.84 18.42
C ILE A 93 1.77 -0.43 19.58
N GLU A 94 2.13 0.62 20.32
CA GLU A 94 1.34 1.13 21.44
C GLU A 94 -0.02 1.72 21.01
N ARG A 95 -0.18 2.01 19.73
CA ARG A 95 -1.45 2.53 19.16
C ARG A 95 -2.36 1.46 18.56
N LEU A 96 -1.86 0.24 18.41
CA LEU A 96 -2.63 -0.92 17.92
C LEU A 96 -3.30 -1.65 19.07
#